data_51aab148cc777c435be8edb851e2bc1f
#
_entry.id   51aab148cc777c435be8edb851e2bc1f
#
_cell.length_a   1.000
_cell.length_b   1.000
_cell.length_c   1.000
_cell.angle_alpha   90.00
_cell.angle_beta   90.00
_cell.angle_gamma   90.00
#
_symmetry.space_group_name_H-M   'P 1'
#
loop_
_entity.id
_entity.type
_entity.pdbx_description
1 polymer ?
#
loop_
_entity_poly.entity_id
_entity_poly.type
_entity_poly.pdbx_seq_one_letter_code
_entity_poly.pdbx_strand_id
1 'polypeptide(L)'
;MAQITNHGVTRRNFVKGGLAASALAALAACGKKSDGGSAASGDGAQASSDGTVKYYISNPDCIDAYNLNEDQGTQVGYVLFDSLTDFDYDADKLVPKAADSWVANDEATEFTFHLHEGAKFHNGEDVDAESFVRGWSRVVNPSYGHSNAGVLDYHLALVEGYDECLADTTGKVMLSGCTAKDKYTFVVKLTKPYADFPYVAAHPALAPAPKAVDLAANDDNKAALDAFYLAPIGNGPFQMDGSWVDGQYINVKAFDDYYGDKPKVKAIQFNIQKDVETAYREFTAGNYDVSEVPPASISDALSQYGQAEDGYTATPGKQVLTGAEVSVYYLNLNCQDKVLQDVDVRRAISLAINRQAICDTLYNGIRKPADDILPPKIVGYKSGAWKYSKYDKDAAAKLLDAKYPANADGKRDLKITISYNPEGGHKEIMEMVQADLQAIGIDAQADTREWKAILADYRSGNTQAGRLGWTADYPIADNFLYSLFVSTGIGGDNCSMFSDPEIDDLLNKARNTVDDDERVKLMQEADEKIGDACPVAPIMYYAHSIVASKKFKSFKFDAARRNHMGVAELA
;
A
#
# COMPACT_ATOMS: atom_id res chain seq x y z
N MET A 1 -14.19 32.55 -16.82
CA MET A 1 -13.07 33.51 -16.70
C MET A 1 -13.11 34.14 -15.30
N ALA A 2 -12.34 33.63 -14.40
CA ALA A 2 -12.01 34.33 -13.15
C ALA A 2 -10.57 33.94 -12.81
N GLN A 3 -9.70 34.96 -12.78
CA GLN A 3 -8.27 34.85 -12.50
C GLN A 3 -8.10 34.56 -11.00
N ILE A 4 -7.35 33.51 -10.68
CA ILE A 4 -6.84 33.26 -9.33
C ILE A 4 -5.39 33.76 -9.31
N THR A 5 -5.16 34.82 -8.55
CA THR A 5 -3.88 35.44 -8.30
C THR A 5 -3.06 34.62 -7.30
N ASN A 6 -1.91 34.17 -7.74
CA ASN A 6 -0.84 33.55 -6.94
C ASN A 6 -0.27 34.55 -5.92
N HIS A 7 -0.26 34.20 -4.64
CA HIS A 7 0.60 34.88 -3.66
C HIS A 7 1.71 33.92 -3.24
N GLY A 8 2.88 34.13 -3.82
CA GLY A 8 4.11 33.49 -3.41
C GLY A 8 4.60 34.04 -2.07
N VAL A 9 4.93 33.14 -1.14
CA VAL A 9 5.69 33.46 0.08
C VAL A 9 7.13 33.02 -0.12
N THR A 10 8.01 34.01 -0.23
CA THR A 10 9.46 33.88 -0.37
C THR A 10 10.11 33.47 0.96
N ARG A 11 10.94 32.44 0.90
CA ARG A 11 11.93 32.10 1.93
C ARG A 11 12.97 33.22 2.03
N ARG A 12 12.96 34.00 3.12
CA ARG A 12 14.15 34.67 3.70
C ARG A 12 13.85 35.21 5.09
N ASN A 13 14.80 34.94 6.01
CA ASN A 13 15.02 35.52 7.32
C ASN A 13 14.59 34.65 8.52
N PHE A 14 15.52 33.78 8.94
CA PHE A 14 15.83 33.64 10.36
C PHE A 14 17.30 33.26 10.54
N VAL A 15 18.13 34.28 10.69
CA VAL A 15 19.46 34.19 11.32
C VAL A 15 19.56 35.40 12.24
N LYS A 16 19.58 35.18 13.56
CA LYS A 16 20.47 35.82 14.53
C LYS A 16 19.95 35.72 15.97
N GLY A 17 20.84 35.26 16.81
CA GLY A 17 20.87 35.49 18.28
C GLY A 17 20.50 34.22 19.07
N GLY A 18 21.32 33.69 19.89
CA GLY A 18 22.38 34.10 20.73
C GLY A 18 22.94 32.91 21.52
N LEU A 19 24.24 32.92 21.68
CA LEU A 19 25.02 32.07 22.54
C LEU A 19 24.66 32.24 24.01
N ALA A 20 24.57 31.12 24.76
CA ALA A 20 24.97 31.07 26.17
C ALA A 20 25.51 29.67 26.50
N ALA A 21 26.72 29.67 27.00
CA ALA A 21 27.56 28.52 27.37
C ALA A 21 27.39 28.14 28.84
N SER A 22 27.99 26.97 29.14
CA SER A 22 28.37 26.45 30.48
C SER A 22 27.34 25.52 31.13
N ALA A 23 27.71 24.32 31.62
CA ALA A 23 28.93 23.95 32.33
C ALA A 23 29.16 22.43 32.25
N LEU A 24 30.42 22.06 32.05
CA LEU A 24 30.99 20.75 32.35
C LEU A 24 31.02 20.48 33.86
N ALA A 25 30.67 19.28 34.30
CA ALA A 25 31.21 18.71 35.53
C ALA A 25 31.68 17.28 35.28
N ALA A 26 32.99 17.13 35.31
CA ALA A 26 33.69 15.85 35.28
C ALA A 26 33.63 15.20 36.67
N LEU A 27 33.48 13.88 36.70
CA LEU A 27 33.93 13.06 37.84
C LEU A 27 34.63 11.81 37.30
N ALA A 28 35.93 11.87 37.35
CA ALA A 28 36.82 10.72 37.24
C ALA A 28 37.00 10.11 38.63
N ALA A 29 36.98 8.80 38.72
CA ALA A 29 37.88 8.07 39.61
C ALA A 29 37.81 6.55 39.47
N CYS A 30 38.94 6.02 39.16
CA CYS A 30 39.63 4.85 39.70
C CYS A 30 39.35 3.49 39.07
N GLY A 31 40.36 3.11 38.37
CA GLY A 31 40.66 1.85 37.77
C GLY A 31 40.99 0.71 38.73
N LYS A 32 40.91 -0.49 38.12
CA LYS A 32 41.82 -1.60 38.42
C LYS A 32 41.92 -2.53 37.19
N LYS A 33 43.13 -2.72 36.72
CA LYS A 33 43.53 -3.78 35.79
C LYS A 33 43.42 -5.14 36.46
N SER A 34 42.92 -6.12 35.72
CA SER A 34 43.40 -7.50 35.81
C SER A 34 43.26 -8.17 34.44
N ASP A 35 44.38 -8.71 33.97
CA ASP A 35 44.55 -9.52 32.77
C ASP A 35 43.83 -10.87 32.89
N GLY A 36 43.35 -11.39 31.76
CA GLY A 36 42.94 -12.79 31.67
C GLY A 36 42.01 -13.02 30.46
N GLY A 37 42.63 -13.41 29.32
CA GLY A 37 41.87 -13.75 28.11
C GLY A 37 41.00 -14.99 28.26
N SER A 38 39.89 -14.96 27.62
CA SER A 38 39.25 -16.15 27.05
C SER A 38 38.23 -15.66 25.98
N ALA A 39 38.38 -16.14 24.78
CA ALA A 39 37.41 -15.97 23.73
C ALA A 39 36.10 -16.65 24.15
N ALA A 40 35.08 -15.87 24.47
CA ALA A 40 33.71 -16.35 24.62
C ALA A 40 32.99 -16.15 23.30
N SER A 41 32.60 -17.26 22.67
CA SER A 41 31.56 -17.38 21.65
C SER A 41 30.35 -16.55 22.07
N GLY A 42 29.92 -15.65 21.18
CA GLY A 42 28.76 -14.79 21.42
C GLY A 42 27.49 -15.61 21.62
N ASP A 43 27.06 -15.69 22.84
CA ASP A 43 25.72 -16.12 23.20
C ASP A 43 24.76 -14.92 23.06
N GLY A 44 23.68 -15.13 22.34
CA GLY A 44 22.75 -14.12 21.87
C GLY A 44 22.21 -13.19 22.95
N ALA A 45 21.97 -11.96 22.55
CA ALA A 45 21.28 -10.97 23.35
C ALA A 45 19.99 -11.57 23.92
N GLN A 46 19.90 -11.51 25.24
CA GLN A 46 18.76 -12.01 26.02
C GLN A 46 17.54 -11.17 25.64
N ALA A 47 16.52 -11.82 25.03
CA ALA A 47 15.24 -11.19 24.72
C ALA A 47 14.72 -10.45 25.95
N SER A 48 14.19 -9.23 25.78
CA SER A 48 13.57 -8.50 26.88
C SER A 48 12.47 -9.38 27.48
N SER A 49 12.54 -9.68 28.75
CA SER A 49 11.66 -10.61 29.46
C SER A 49 10.24 -10.04 29.70
N ASP A 50 9.92 -8.86 29.17
CA ASP A 50 8.71 -8.11 29.45
C ASP A 50 7.57 -8.34 28.44
N GLY A 51 7.83 -9.06 27.33
CA GLY A 51 6.83 -9.31 26.26
C GLY A 51 6.63 -8.14 25.29
N THR A 52 7.54 -7.14 25.28
CA THR A 52 7.55 -6.03 24.34
C THR A 52 8.29 -6.42 23.06
N VAL A 53 7.71 -6.12 21.90
CA VAL A 53 8.30 -6.26 20.56
C VAL A 53 8.82 -4.91 20.09
N LYS A 54 10.06 -4.87 19.62
CA LYS A 54 10.68 -3.70 19.01
C LYS A 54 10.64 -3.83 17.49
N TYR A 55 9.83 -3.01 16.86
CA TYR A 55 9.51 -3.05 15.43
C TYR A 55 10.05 -1.81 14.73
N TYR A 56 10.72 -1.97 13.59
CA TYR A 56 11.18 -0.87 12.76
C TYR A 56 10.07 -0.35 11.84
N ILE A 57 9.94 0.99 11.77
CA ILE A 57 9.21 1.69 10.71
C ILE A 57 9.99 2.96 10.30
N SER A 58 9.74 3.48 9.08
CA SER A 58 10.06 4.87 8.76
C SER A 58 9.08 5.81 9.45
N ASN A 59 9.35 7.11 9.44
CA ASN A 59 8.46 8.08 10.09
C ASN A 59 7.12 8.16 9.36
N PRO A 60 5.98 7.84 9.99
CA PRO A 60 4.69 7.93 9.35
C PRO A 60 4.24 9.37 9.15
N ASP A 61 3.40 9.59 8.13
CA ASP A 61 2.72 10.88 7.93
C ASP A 61 1.51 11.03 8.85
N CYS A 62 0.79 9.93 9.11
CA CYS A 62 -0.40 9.89 9.96
C CYS A 62 -0.57 8.50 10.57
N ILE A 63 -1.03 8.45 11.84
CA ILE A 63 -1.43 7.20 12.52
C ILE A 63 -2.90 7.19 12.94
N ASP A 64 -3.65 8.24 12.59
CA ASP A 64 -5.08 8.36 12.83
C ASP A 64 -5.85 7.78 11.62
N ALA A 65 -6.88 6.99 11.90
CA ALA A 65 -7.61 6.22 10.90
C ALA A 65 -8.01 7.04 9.66
N TYR A 66 -8.54 8.25 9.84
CA TYR A 66 -9.07 9.06 8.74
C TYR A 66 -8.09 9.30 7.57
N ASN A 67 -6.79 9.15 7.79
CA ASN A 67 -5.77 9.43 6.78
C ASN A 67 -4.60 8.42 6.81
N LEU A 68 -4.89 7.13 6.96
CA LEU A 68 -3.90 6.03 6.83
C LEU A 68 -3.61 5.75 5.35
N ASN A 69 -2.93 6.67 4.68
CA ASN A 69 -2.73 6.67 3.24
C ASN A 69 -1.32 6.21 2.81
N GLU A 70 -0.48 5.84 3.76
CA GLU A 70 0.88 5.37 3.48
C GLU A 70 1.25 4.16 4.37
N ASP A 71 2.23 3.39 3.91
CA ASP A 71 2.61 2.11 4.51
C ASP A 71 2.92 2.19 6.00
N GLN A 72 3.70 3.19 6.44
CA GLN A 72 4.21 3.27 7.80
C GLN A 72 3.12 3.57 8.84
N GLY A 73 2.23 4.50 8.52
CA GLY A 73 1.06 4.79 9.36
C GLY A 73 0.08 3.63 9.37
N THR A 74 -0.12 2.98 8.23
CA THR A 74 -0.98 1.82 8.09
C THR A 74 -0.45 0.62 8.90
N GLN A 75 0.89 0.43 9.01
CA GLN A 75 1.49 -0.58 9.91
C GLN A 75 1.07 -0.38 11.38
N VAL A 76 0.98 0.87 11.82
CA VAL A 76 0.46 1.21 13.17
C VAL A 76 -1.07 1.08 13.20
N GLY A 77 -1.74 1.48 12.13
CA GLY A 77 -3.19 1.40 12.00
C GLY A 77 -3.74 -0.02 12.14
N TYR A 78 -3.09 -1.04 11.57
CA TYR A 78 -3.52 -2.45 11.67
C TYR A 78 -3.55 -3.02 13.09
N VAL A 79 -2.85 -2.43 14.03
CA VAL A 79 -2.92 -2.85 15.42
C VAL A 79 -3.86 -1.99 16.27
N LEU A 80 -4.16 -0.75 15.83
CA LEU A 80 -5.02 0.18 16.56
C LEU A 80 -6.50 0.10 16.16
N PHE A 81 -6.80 -0.31 14.91
CA PHE A 81 -8.13 -0.16 14.33
C PHE A 81 -8.63 -1.46 13.70
N ASP A 82 -9.90 -1.75 13.91
CA ASP A 82 -10.66 -2.77 13.20
C ASP A 82 -11.76 -2.10 12.36
N SER A 83 -11.77 -2.41 11.06
CA SER A 83 -12.82 -2.01 10.12
C SER A 83 -14.00 -2.97 10.16
N LEU A 84 -15.03 -2.80 9.30
CA LEU A 84 -16.19 -3.69 9.27
C LEU A 84 -15.84 -5.13 8.90
N THR A 85 -14.99 -5.27 7.88
CA THR A 85 -14.54 -6.55 7.32
C THR A 85 -13.03 -6.62 7.33
N ASP A 86 -12.46 -7.80 7.03
CA ASP A 86 -11.04 -8.02 6.82
C ASP A 86 -10.85 -8.99 5.65
N PHE A 87 -9.66 -9.07 5.07
CA PHE A 87 -9.35 -10.03 4.03
C PHE A 87 -8.31 -11.04 4.50
N ASP A 88 -8.65 -12.32 4.42
CA ASP A 88 -7.76 -13.44 4.71
C ASP A 88 -7.02 -13.85 3.44
N TYR A 89 -5.74 -13.46 3.32
CA TYR A 89 -4.86 -13.78 2.19
C TYR A 89 -4.46 -15.26 2.11
N ASP A 90 -4.69 -16.06 3.15
CA ASP A 90 -4.43 -17.51 3.10
C ASP A 90 -5.64 -18.26 2.54
N ALA A 91 -6.84 -17.78 2.89
CA ALA A 91 -8.09 -18.35 2.43
C ALA A 91 -8.65 -17.67 1.16
N ASP A 92 -8.01 -16.60 0.68
CA ASP A 92 -8.41 -15.76 -0.45
C ASP A 92 -9.88 -15.32 -0.36
N LYS A 93 -10.29 -14.83 0.81
CA LYS A 93 -11.69 -14.45 1.06
C LYS A 93 -11.84 -13.31 2.05
N LEU A 94 -12.94 -12.58 1.88
CA LEU A 94 -13.42 -11.59 2.85
C LEU A 94 -13.93 -12.29 4.10
N VAL A 95 -13.58 -11.77 5.28
CA VAL A 95 -13.96 -12.32 6.59
C VAL A 95 -14.57 -11.23 7.48
N PRO A 96 -15.43 -11.61 8.45
CA PRO A 96 -15.90 -10.72 9.48
C PRO A 96 -14.77 -10.08 10.29
N LYS A 97 -15.00 -8.81 10.73
CA LYS A 97 -14.11 -8.11 11.67
C LYS A 97 -14.95 -7.38 12.73
N ALA A 98 -15.15 -6.07 12.63
CA ALA A 98 -16.05 -5.35 13.53
C ALA A 98 -17.54 -5.62 13.20
N ALA A 99 -17.85 -6.11 12.00
CA ALA A 99 -19.15 -6.67 11.66
C ALA A 99 -19.08 -8.21 11.67
N ASP A 100 -20.07 -8.85 12.30
CA ASP A 100 -20.22 -10.33 12.31
C ASP A 100 -20.73 -10.85 10.97
N SER A 101 -21.48 -10.04 10.23
CA SER A 101 -22.03 -10.37 8.92
C SER A 101 -22.48 -9.13 8.14
N TRP A 102 -22.68 -9.31 6.85
CA TRP A 102 -23.25 -8.27 5.96
C TRP A 102 -24.11 -8.90 4.87
N VAL A 103 -25.03 -8.11 4.33
CA VAL A 103 -25.85 -8.47 3.17
C VAL A 103 -25.94 -7.27 2.21
N ALA A 104 -25.95 -7.55 0.91
CA ALA A 104 -26.25 -6.58 -0.13
C ALA A 104 -27.72 -6.73 -0.56
N ASN A 105 -28.34 -5.64 -1.07
CA ASN A 105 -29.55 -5.77 -1.86
C ASN A 105 -29.25 -6.34 -3.26
N ASP A 106 -30.28 -6.75 -3.99
CA ASP A 106 -30.14 -7.39 -5.32
C ASP A 106 -29.46 -6.48 -6.36
N GLU A 107 -29.54 -5.16 -6.18
CA GLU A 107 -28.94 -4.15 -7.05
C GLU A 107 -27.51 -3.77 -6.67
N ALA A 108 -26.94 -4.32 -5.60
CA ALA A 108 -25.63 -3.96 -5.05
C ALA A 108 -25.46 -2.44 -4.76
N THR A 109 -26.55 -1.78 -4.36
CA THR A 109 -26.60 -0.34 -4.03
C THR A 109 -26.84 -0.07 -2.55
N GLU A 110 -27.19 -1.08 -1.75
CA GLU A 110 -27.37 -0.96 -0.30
C GLU A 110 -26.75 -2.17 0.39
N PHE A 111 -25.93 -1.88 1.41
CA PHE A 111 -25.27 -2.89 2.24
C PHE A 111 -25.69 -2.72 3.70
N THR A 112 -26.12 -3.79 4.33
CA THR A 112 -26.42 -3.83 5.76
C THR A 112 -25.36 -4.64 6.47
N PHE A 113 -24.65 -4.03 7.42
CA PHE A 113 -23.65 -4.66 8.27
C PHE A 113 -24.21 -4.86 9.67
N HIS A 114 -24.10 -6.07 10.22
CA HIS A 114 -24.45 -6.40 11.59
C HIS A 114 -23.18 -6.40 12.43
N LEU A 115 -23.07 -5.42 13.33
CA LEU A 115 -21.87 -5.19 14.13
C LEU A 115 -21.74 -6.19 15.28
N HIS A 116 -20.50 -6.48 15.67
CA HIS A 116 -20.19 -7.27 16.84
C HIS A 116 -20.70 -6.59 18.13
N GLU A 117 -21.60 -7.25 18.87
CA GLU A 117 -22.15 -6.69 20.09
C GLU A 117 -21.14 -6.67 21.23
N GLY A 118 -21.03 -5.55 21.93
CA GLY A 118 -20.15 -5.41 23.09
C GLY A 118 -18.73 -4.99 22.79
N ALA A 119 -18.36 -4.80 21.51
CA ALA A 119 -17.07 -4.21 21.14
C ALA A 119 -16.88 -2.82 21.77
N LYS A 120 -15.65 -2.53 22.22
CA LYS A 120 -15.29 -1.27 22.90
C LYS A 120 -14.16 -0.55 22.16
N PHE A 121 -14.21 0.78 22.23
CA PHE A 121 -13.03 1.60 21.99
C PHE A 121 -12.05 1.54 23.16
N HIS A 122 -10.80 1.91 22.92
CA HIS A 122 -9.74 1.92 23.93
C HIS A 122 -10.04 2.84 25.14
N ASN A 123 -10.95 3.78 25.03
CA ASN A 123 -11.43 4.64 26.12
C ASN A 123 -12.67 4.08 26.84
N GLY A 124 -13.13 2.89 26.47
CA GLY A 124 -14.27 2.20 27.09
C GLY A 124 -15.64 2.56 26.50
N GLU A 125 -15.73 3.50 25.53
CA GLU A 125 -16.95 3.75 24.77
C GLU A 125 -17.37 2.51 23.98
N ASP A 126 -18.69 2.37 23.72
CA ASP A 126 -19.20 1.30 22.85
C ASP A 126 -18.86 1.58 21.38
N VAL A 127 -18.45 0.55 20.64
CA VAL A 127 -18.44 0.56 19.18
C VAL A 127 -19.86 0.24 18.70
N ASP A 128 -20.48 1.19 18.04
CA ASP A 128 -21.87 1.11 17.56
C ASP A 128 -21.99 1.66 16.12
N ALA A 129 -23.16 1.53 15.52
CA ALA A 129 -23.41 1.98 14.16
C ALA A 129 -23.17 3.49 13.96
N GLU A 130 -23.48 4.32 14.96
CA GLU A 130 -23.20 5.76 14.92
C GLU A 130 -21.70 6.07 14.89
N SER A 131 -20.87 5.21 15.48
CA SER A 131 -19.42 5.36 15.44
C SER A 131 -18.85 5.15 14.04
N PHE A 132 -19.46 4.27 13.22
CA PHE A 132 -19.12 4.10 11.80
C PHE A 132 -19.62 5.29 10.96
N VAL A 133 -20.84 5.79 11.18
CA VAL A 133 -21.32 7.03 10.51
C VAL A 133 -20.33 8.15 10.75
N ARG A 134 -19.87 8.32 11.97
CA ARG A 134 -18.89 9.35 12.37
C ARG A 134 -17.52 9.12 11.74
N GLY A 135 -16.98 7.89 11.83
CA GLY A 135 -15.67 7.55 11.29
C GLY A 135 -15.59 7.76 9.79
N TRP A 136 -16.56 7.25 9.03
CA TRP A 136 -16.58 7.36 7.58
C TRP A 136 -16.84 8.79 7.09
N SER A 137 -17.74 9.52 7.76
CA SER A 137 -17.95 10.94 7.46
C SER A 137 -16.69 11.78 7.72
N ARG A 138 -15.91 11.39 8.73
CA ARG A 138 -14.64 12.03 9.05
C ARG A 138 -13.57 11.83 7.96
N VAL A 139 -13.57 10.71 7.27
CA VAL A 139 -12.64 10.45 6.14
C VAL A 139 -12.92 11.44 4.99
N VAL A 140 -14.18 11.76 4.75
CA VAL A 140 -14.61 12.60 3.61
C VAL A 140 -14.62 14.09 3.96
N ASN A 141 -15.04 14.45 5.18
CA ASN A 141 -15.24 15.86 5.55
C ASN A 141 -13.90 16.55 5.88
N PRO A 142 -13.44 17.53 5.10
CA PRO A 142 -12.13 18.17 5.28
C PRO A 142 -11.98 18.92 6.61
N SER A 143 -13.09 19.24 7.28
CA SER A 143 -13.07 19.95 8.56
C SER A 143 -12.57 19.11 9.74
N TYR A 144 -12.50 17.78 9.57
CA TYR A 144 -11.99 16.87 10.60
C TYR A 144 -10.50 16.53 10.44
N GLY A 145 -9.87 17.02 9.38
CA GLY A 145 -8.44 16.80 9.13
C GLY A 145 -7.55 17.61 10.07
N HIS A 146 -6.43 17.02 10.50
CA HIS A 146 -5.43 17.71 11.32
C HIS A 146 -4.70 18.80 10.54
N SER A 147 -4.20 18.50 9.35
CA SER A 147 -3.41 19.41 8.52
C SER A 147 -3.77 19.39 7.04
N ASN A 148 -4.37 18.33 6.56
CA ASN A 148 -4.83 18.15 5.20
C ASN A 148 -6.19 17.45 5.21
N ALA A 149 -7.02 17.69 4.18
CA ALA A 149 -8.15 16.84 3.88
C ALA A 149 -7.66 15.38 3.73
N GLY A 150 -8.44 14.41 4.18
CA GLY A 150 -8.13 13.01 3.96
C GLY A 150 -7.92 12.77 2.46
N VAL A 151 -6.89 12.00 2.10
CA VAL A 151 -6.64 11.63 0.70
C VAL A 151 -7.28 10.27 0.34
N LEU A 152 -8.02 9.69 1.29
CA LEU A 152 -8.70 8.39 1.16
C LEU A 152 -10.21 8.51 0.95
N ASP A 153 -10.70 9.73 0.80
CA ASP A 153 -12.11 10.04 0.56
C ASP A 153 -12.69 9.32 -0.67
N TYR A 154 -11.87 9.06 -1.69
CA TYR A 154 -12.27 8.34 -2.91
C TYR A 154 -12.81 6.93 -2.65
N HIS A 155 -12.43 6.26 -1.57
CA HIS A 155 -13.01 4.98 -1.17
C HIS A 155 -14.51 5.07 -0.90
N LEU A 156 -14.99 6.24 -0.50
CA LEU A 156 -16.38 6.52 -0.20
C LEU A 156 -17.10 7.35 -1.27
N ALA A 157 -16.45 7.59 -2.42
CA ALA A 157 -16.97 8.43 -3.49
C ALA A 157 -18.32 7.94 -4.10
N LEU A 158 -18.66 6.67 -3.89
CA LEU A 158 -19.96 6.11 -4.31
C LEU A 158 -21.01 6.19 -3.20
N VAL A 159 -20.68 6.59 -1.98
CA VAL A 159 -21.65 6.69 -0.88
C VAL A 159 -22.53 7.92 -1.09
N GLU A 160 -23.86 7.79 -0.91
CA GLU A 160 -24.78 8.93 -1.00
C GLU A 160 -24.37 10.05 -0.03
N GLY A 161 -24.41 11.29 -0.50
CA GLY A 161 -24.02 12.48 0.28
C GLY A 161 -22.52 12.75 0.32
N TYR A 162 -21.72 12.05 -0.52
CA TYR A 162 -20.28 12.26 -0.59
C TYR A 162 -19.91 13.70 -0.98
N ASP A 163 -20.49 14.24 -2.06
CA ASP A 163 -20.16 15.60 -2.56
C ASP A 163 -20.52 16.68 -1.53
N GLU A 164 -21.65 16.55 -0.85
CA GLU A 164 -22.10 17.46 0.19
C GLU A 164 -21.18 17.41 1.44
N CYS A 165 -20.74 16.21 1.82
CA CYS A 165 -19.83 16.00 2.95
C CYS A 165 -18.44 16.57 2.62
N LEU A 166 -17.93 16.32 1.42
CA LEU A 166 -16.64 16.83 0.95
C LEU A 166 -16.61 18.36 0.83
N ALA A 167 -17.73 18.98 0.46
CA ALA A 167 -17.84 20.43 0.34
C ALA A 167 -18.06 21.15 1.67
N ASP A 168 -18.30 20.43 2.77
CA ASP A 168 -18.60 21.03 4.07
C ASP A 168 -17.35 21.59 4.74
N THR A 169 -17.43 22.85 5.15
CA THR A 169 -16.39 23.57 5.89
C THR A 169 -16.76 23.76 7.38
N THR A 170 -17.91 23.23 7.80
CA THR A 170 -18.42 23.42 9.16
C THR A 170 -18.21 22.20 10.07
N GLY A 171 -17.84 21.02 9.49
CA GLY A 171 -17.70 19.76 10.20
C GLY A 171 -19.03 19.19 10.71
N LYS A 172 -20.17 19.57 10.10
CA LYS A 172 -21.50 19.15 10.55
C LYS A 172 -22.21 18.24 9.57
N VAL A 173 -21.78 18.22 8.31
CA VAL A 173 -22.38 17.36 7.28
C VAL A 173 -21.76 15.99 7.36
N MET A 174 -22.61 14.98 7.58
CA MET A 174 -22.26 13.56 7.54
C MET A 174 -22.66 12.96 6.21
N LEU A 175 -22.08 11.80 5.86
CA LEU A 175 -22.49 11.02 4.71
C LEU A 175 -23.94 10.56 4.88
N SER A 176 -24.87 11.09 4.06
CA SER A 176 -26.30 10.75 4.17
C SER A 176 -26.60 9.30 3.82
N GLY A 177 -25.75 8.65 3.02
CA GLY A 177 -25.82 7.22 2.73
C GLY A 177 -25.39 6.30 3.89
N CYS A 178 -24.76 6.84 4.94
CA CYS A 178 -24.38 6.10 6.13
C CYS A 178 -25.42 6.26 7.21
N THR A 179 -26.06 5.19 7.66
CA THR A 179 -27.16 5.24 8.63
C THR A 179 -27.00 4.19 9.73
N ALA A 180 -27.13 4.62 10.99
CA ALA A 180 -27.34 3.74 12.12
C ALA A 180 -28.85 3.38 12.20
N LYS A 181 -29.24 2.22 11.69
CA LYS A 181 -30.64 1.77 11.74
C LYS A 181 -31.06 1.42 13.17
N ASP A 182 -30.15 0.85 13.91
CA ASP A 182 -30.18 0.62 15.36
C ASP A 182 -28.74 0.61 15.89
N LYS A 183 -28.53 0.29 17.18
CA LYS A 183 -27.22 0.33 17.82
C LYS A 183 -26.15 -0.50 17.10
N TYR A 184 -26.55 -1.66 16.55
CA TYR A 184 -25.62 -2.63 15.96
C TYR A 184 -25.91 -2.95 14.48
N THR A 185 -26.78 -2.15 13.84
CA THR A 185 -27.08 -2.30 12.41
C THR A 185 -26.67 -1.04 11.67
N PHE A 186 -25.58 -1.13 10.91
CA PHE A 186 -25.04 -0.05 10.07
C PHE A 186 -25.44 -0.31 8.61
N VAL A 187 -26.05 0.69 7.98
CA VAL A 187 -26.50 0.61 6.58
C VAL A 187 -25.76 1.64 5.74
N VAL A 188 -25.29 1.19 4.58
CA VAL A 188 -24.61 2.04 3.60
C VAL A 188 -25.38 2.02 2.28
N LYS A 189 -25.68 3.19 1.73
CA LYS A 189 -26.30 3.37 0.41
C LYS A 189 -25.32 3.99 -0.55
N LEU A 190 -25.25 3.40 -1.75
CA LEU A 190 -24.40 3.82 -2.84
C LEU A 190 -25.23 4.50 -3.94
N THR A 191 -24.64 5.46 -4.61
CA THR A 191 -25.21 6.16 -5.78
C THR A 191 -25.24 5.30 -7.03
N LYS A 192 -24.45 4.23 -7.07
CA LYS A 192 -24.34 3.27 -8.18
C LYS A 192 -24.07 1.87 -7.63
N PRO A 193 -24.43 0.80 -8.37
CA PRO A 193 -24.08 -0.57 -8.01
C PRO A 193 -22.57 -0.76 -7.85
N TYR A 194 -22.18 -1.44 -6.75
CA TYR A 194 -20.79 -1.86 -6.53
C TYR A 194 -20.74 -3.07 -5.58
N ALA A 195 -20.83 -4.27 -6.13
CA ALA A 195 -20.91 -5.51 -5.37
C ALA A 195 -19.67 -5.80 -4.49
N ASP A 196 -18.51 -5.28 -4.88
CA ASP A 196 -17.26 -5.42 -4.14
C ASP A 196 -17.09 -4.40 -2.98
N PHE A 197 -18.10 -3.60 -2.69
CA PHE A 197 -18.03 -2.60 -1.62
C PHE A 197 -17.59 -3.16 -0.24
N PRO A 198 -17.97 -4.39 0.17
CA PRO A 198 -17.45 -4.97 1.42
C PRO A 198 -15.93 -5.15 1.46
N TYR A 199 -15.23 -5.26 0.33
CA TYR A 199 -13.77 -5.28 0.28
C TYR A 199 -13.17 -3.90 0.58
N VAL A 200 -13.82 -2.83 0.10
CA VAL A 200 -13.44 -1.45 0.45
C VAL A 200 -13.59 -1.23 1.95
N ALA A 201 -14.65 -1.75 2.56
CA ALA A 201 -14.92 -1.66 3.99
C ALA A 201 -13.89 -2.39 4.88
N ALA A 202 -12.94 -3.12 4.31
CA ALA A 202 -11.82 -3.75 5.03
C ALA A 202 -10.64 -2.79 5.26
N HIS A 203 -10.60 -1.64 4.59
CA HIS A 203 -9.49 -0.71 4.74
C HIS A 203 -9.47 -0.07 6.15
N PRO A 204 -8.31 -0.01 6.86
CA PRO A 204 -8.23 0.47 8.24
C PRO A 204 -8.61 1.95 8.40
N ALA A 205 -8.56 2.75 7.32
CA ALA A 205 -9.08 4.12 7.33
C ALA A 205 -10.60 4.19 7.52
N LEU A 206 -11.32 3.12 7.21
CA LEU A 206 -12.76 3.00 7.38
C LEU A 206 -13.17 2.39 8.74
N ALA A 207 -12.32 2.54 9.74
CA ALA A 207 -12.62 2.18 11.12
C ALA A 207 -13.67 3.12 11.74
N PRO A 208 -14.35 2.69 12.81
CA PRO A 208 -15.25 3.55 13.56
C PRO A 208 -14.47 4.63 14.31
N ALA A 209 -15.13 5.74 14.63
CA ALA A 209 -14.55 6.82 15.44
C ALA A 209 -15.32 7.02 16.75
N PRO A 210 -14.63 7.21 17.90
CA PRO A 210 -15.27 7.47 19.18
C PRO A 210 -15.89 8.88 19.21
N LYS A 211 -16.76 9.18 20.17
CA LYS A 211 -17.36 10.51 20.35
C LYS A 211 -16.34 11.60 20.65
N ALA A 212 -15.15 11.21 21.12
CA ALA A 212 -14.05 12.15 21.36
C ALA A 212 -13.62 12.94 20.10
N VAL A 213 -13.91 12.46 18.89
CA VAL A 213 -13.67 13.16 17.61
C VAL A 213 -14.91 13.78 16.99
N ASP A 214 -16.02 13.81 17.70
CA ASP A 214 -17.25 14.53 17.32
C ASP A 214 -17.08 16.05 17.57
N LEU A 215 -15.92 16.53 17.23
CA LEU A 215 -15.49 17.91 17.42
C LEU A 215 -15.30 18.51 16.03
N ALA A 216 -16.25 19.36 15.63
CA ALA A 216 -16.04 20.19 14.44
C ALA A 216 -14.70 20.93 14.59
N ALA A 217 -13.85 20.86 13.56
CA ALA A 217 -12.58 21.57 13.57
C ALA A 217 -12.82 23.08 13.59
N ASN A 218 -12.69 23.68 14.76
CA ASN A 218 -12.62 25.10 14.94
C ASN A 218 -11.43 25.40 15.87
N ASP A 219 -11.07 26.69 16.00
CA ASP A 219 -9.93 27.11 16.81
C ASP A 219 -10.01 26.61 18.26
N ASP A 220 -11.23 26.48 18.82
CA ASP A 220 -11.45 26.04 20.20
C ASP A 220 -11.16 24.52 20.37
N ASN A 221 -11.37 23.70 19.32
CA ASN A 221 -11.22 22.25 19.37
C ASN A 221 -9.88 21.77 18.80
N LYS A 222 -9.10 22.64 18.18
CA LYS A 222 -7.84 22.26 17.52
C LYS A 222 -6.88 21.50 18.45
N ALA A 223 -6.72 21.94 19.68
CA ALA A 223 -5.83 21.27 20.64
C ALA A 223 -6.29 19.84 20.97
N ALA A 224 -7.59 19.57 21.00
CA ALA A 224 -8.13 18.23 21.21
C ALA A 224 -7.93 17.33 19.99
N LEU A 225 -8.09 17.87 18.77
CA LEU A 225 -7.80 17.16 17.53
C LEU A 225 -6.31 16.87 17.36
N ASP A 226 -5.43 17.84 17.72
CA ASP A 226 -3.98 17.65 17.71
C ASP A 226 -3.56 16.55 18.71
N ALA A 227 -4.15 16.52 19.90
CA ALA A 227 -3.89 15.47 20.90
C ALA A 227 -4.38 14.11 20.42
N PHE A 228 -5.55 14.04 19.78
CA PHE A 228 -6.09 12.80 19.22
C PHE A 228 -5.23 12.29 18.04
N TYR A 229 -4.76 13.17 17.18
CA TYR A 229 -3.87 12.84 16.07
C TYR A 229 -2.57 12.15 16.54
N LEU A 230 -2.01 12.59 17.69
CA LEU A 230 -0.80 12.01 18.26
C LEU A 230 -1.05 10.77 19.12
N ALA A 231 -2.29 10.54 19.56
CA ALA A 231 -2.67 9.40 20.38
C ALA A 231 -4.11 8.97 20.05
N PRO A 232 -4.35 8.43 18.85
CA PRO A 232 -5.68 8.07 18.42
C PRO A 232 -6.29 6.95 19.27
N ILE A 233 -7.60 7.03 19.47
CA ILE A 233 -8.40 6.04 20.18
C ILE A 233 -9.08 5.15 19.14
N GLY A 234 -8.62 3.91 19.04
CA GLY A 234 -9.18 2.90 18.14
C GLY A 234 -10.01 1.85 18.87
N ASN A 235 -10.32 0.78 18.13
CA ASN A 235 -11.09 -0.38 18.57
C ASN A 235 -10.36 -1.71 18.34
N GLY A 236 -9.07 -1.65 17.94
CA GLY A 236 -8.25 -2.79 17.60
C GLY A 236 -7.60 -3.48 18.81
N PRO A 237 -6.77 -4.52 18.55
CA PRO A 237 -6.18 -5.35 19.61
C PRO A 237 -5.13 -4.65 20.47
N PHE A 238 -4.58 -3.52 20.03
CA PHE A 238 -3.65 -2.71 20.81
C PHE A 238 -4.16 -1.28 20.93
N GLN A 239 -3.77 -0.61 22.00
CA GLN A 239 -4.06 0.79 22.28
C GLN A 239 -2.78 1.60 22.43
N MET A 240 -2.83 2.90 22.20
CA MET A 240 -1.70 3.80 22.43
C MET A 240 -1.21 3.73 23.89
N ASP A 241 0.10 3.74 24.06
CA ASP A 241 0.77 3.85 25.37
C ASP A 241 1.60 5.13 25.40
N GLY A 242 0.94 6.25 25.64
CA GLY A 242 1.45 7.60 25.45
C GLY A 242 1.17 8.14 24.04
N SER A 243 1.81 9.24 23.70
CA SER A 243 1.68 9.88 22.38
C SER A 243 2.79 9.48 21.44
N TRP A 244 2.52 9.54 20.15
CA TRP A 244 3.56 9.46 19.12
C TRP A 244 4.60 10.56 19.33
N VAL A 245 5.88 10.16 19.37
CA VAL A 245 7.02 11.06 19.42
C VAL A 245 7.66 11.10 18.04
N ASP A 246 7.33 12.14 17.28
CA ASP A 246 7.71 12.31 15.88
C ASP A 246 9.23 12.07 15.68
N GLY A 247 9.57 11.28 14.66
CA GLY A 247 10.94 10.92 14.31
C GLY A 247 11.65 10.02 15.34
N GLN A 248 10.97 9.49 16.36
CA GLN A 248 11.58 8.67 17.41
C GLN A 248 10.87 7.32 17.59
N TYR A 249 9.63 7.31 18.11
CA TYR A 249 8.88 6.07 18.36
C TYR A 249 7.38 6.29 18.52
N ILE A 250 6.64 5.19 18.37
CA ILE A 250 5.24 5.03 18.75
C ILE A 250 5.15 3.81 19.64
N ASN A 251 4.57 3.96 20.83
CA ASN A 251 4.35 2.85 21.75
C ASN A 251 2.88 2.46 21.79
N VAL A 252 2.62 1.16 21.70
CA VAL A 252 1.29 0.60 21.90
C VAL A 252 1.36 -0.59 22.84
N LYS A 253 0.27 -0.85 23.57
CA LYS A 253 0.11 -2.01 24.46
C LYS A 253 -1.16 -2.77 24.15
N ALA A 254 -1.19 -4.05 24.49
CA ALA A 254 -2.36 -4.90 24.33
C ALA A 254 -3.58 -4.27 25.03
N PHE A 255 -4.72 -4.36 24.35
CA PHE A 255 -6.01 -3.90 24.89
C PHE A 255 -6.75 -5.06 25.54
N ASP A 256 -6.87 -5.02 26.88
CA ASP A 256 -7.44 -6.12 27.67
C ASP A 256 -8.93 -6.37 27.37
N ASP A 257 -9.68 -5.34 26.98
CA ASP A 257 -11.11 -5.43 26.67
C ASP A 257 -11.38 -5.61 25.16
N TYR A 258 -10.36 -5.96 24.37
CA TYR A 258 -10.54 -6.25 22.95
C TYR A 258 -11.54 -7.41 22.76
N TYR A 259 -12.50 -7.25 21.86
CA TYR A 259 -13.60 -8.19 21.66
C TYR A 259 -13.18 -9.49 20.93
N GLY A 260 -12.10 -9.46 20.14
CA GLY A 260 -11.53 -10.63 19.45
C GLY A 260 -10.52 -11.38 20.31
N ASP A 261 -9.67 -12.17 19.65
CA ASP A 261 -8.61 -12.93 20.31
C ASP A 261 -7.59 -11.99 20.97
N LYS A 262 -7.30 -12.21 22.25
CA LYS A 262 -6.38 -11.37 23.02
C LYS A 262 -4.94 -11.50 22.50
N PRO A 263 -4.23 -10.37 22.24
CA PRO A 263 -2.83 -10.41 21.86
C PRO A 263 -1.95 -11.15 22.85
N LYS A 264 -1.05 -12.01 22.37
CA LYS A 264 -0.01 -12.67 23.18
C LYS A 264 1.22 -11.77 23.37
N VAL A 265 1.44 -10.83 22.43
CA VAL A 265 2.40 -9.74 22.55
C VAL A 265 1.82 -8.67 23.48
N LYS A 266 2.56 -8.29 24.52
CA LYS A 266 2.07 -7.34 25.53
C LYS A 266 2.15 -5.88 25.09
N ALA A 267 3.19 -5.55 24.34
CA ALA A 267 3.44 -4.20 23.85
C ALA A 267 4.27 -4.23 22.56
N ILE A 268 4.12 -3.19 21.75
CA ILE A 268 4.95 -2.96 20.57
C ILE A 268 5.52 -1.55 20.67
N GLN A 269 6.83 -1.45 20.49
CA GLN A 269 7.52 -0.18 20.27
C GLN A 269 7.88 -0.10 18.79
N PHE A 270 7.14 0.71 18.03
CA PHE A 270 7.51 1.08 16.66
C PHE A 270 8.64 2.09 16.73
N ASN A 271 9.85 1.67 16.35
CA ASN A 271 11.04 2.51 16.37
C ASN A 271 11.22 3.17 15.01
N ILE A 272 11.28 4.50 14.98
CA ILE A 272 11.37 5.28 13.76
C ILE A 272 12.83 5.49 13.39
N GLN A 273 13.23 5.03 12.19
CA GLN A 273 14.56 5.25 11.61
C GLN A 273 14.45 5.81 10.20
N LYS A 274 15.44 6.58 9.79
CA LYS A 274 15.44 7.23 8.46
C LYS A 274 15.78 6.30 7.31
N ASP A 275 16.57 5.26 7.60
CA ASP A 275 17.07 4.34 6.57
C ASP A 275 17.06 2.89 7.05
N VAL A 276 16.81 2.00 6.09
CA VAL A 276 16.71 0.55 6.30
C VAL A 276 18.04 -0.04 6.74
N GLU A 277 19.18 0.49 6.27
CA GLU A 277 20.51 0.01 6.64
C GLU A 277 20.79 0.19 8.14
N THR A 278 20.38 1.33 8.69
CA THR A 278 20.50 1.60 10.13
C THR A 278 19.59 0.68 10.93
N ALA A 279 18.32 0.53 10.49
CA ALA A 279 17.37 -0.36 11.14
C ALA A 279 17.85 -1.83 11.14
N TYR A 280 18.37 -2.30 10.01
CA TYR A 280 18.89 -3.67 9.90
C TYR A 280 20.12 -3.89 10.77
N ARG A 281 21.02 -2.89 10.94
CA ARG A 281 22.13 -2.96 11.90
C ARG A 281 21.64 -3.07 13.33
N GLU A 282 20.59 -2.33 13.72
CA GLU A 282 19.96 -2.45 15.04
C GLU A 282 19.34 -3.85 15.24
N PHE A 283 18.73 -4.43 14.20
CA PHE A 283 18.25 -5.80 14.23
C PHE A 283 19.39 -6.80 14.43
N THR A 284 20.48 -6.70 13.66
CA THR A 284 21.64 -7.61 13.79
C THR A 284 22.35 -7.47 15.13
N ALA A 285 22.29 -6.29 15.75
CA ALA A 285 22.80 -6.04 17.11
C ALA A 285 21.84 -6.56 18.21
N GLY A 286 20.64 -7.04 17.86
CA GLY A 286 19.63 -7.53 18.79
C GLY A 286 18.81 -6.43 19.48
N ASN A 287 18.87 -5.20 18.96
CA ASN A 287 18.10 -4.07 19.48
C ASN A 287 16.69 -4.00 18.90
N TYR A 288 16.43 -4.60 17.72
CA TYR A 288 15.12 -4.72 17.11
C TYR A 288 14.71 -6.19 16.94
N ASP A 289 13.40 -6.44 16.99
CA ASP A 289 12.81 -7.77 16.81
C ASP A 289 12.28 -7.97 15.39
N VAL A 290 11.92 -6.89 14.69
CA VAL A 290 11.49 -6.90 13.27
C VAL A 290 12.13 -5.73 12.54
N SER A 291 12.65 -5.99 11.35
CA SER A 291 13.24 -4.98 10.45
C SER A 291 13.04 -5.34 8.99
N GLU A 292 13.15 -4.36 8.12
CA GLU A 292 13.41 -4.63 6.70
C GLU A 292 14.87 -5.05 6.50
N VAL A 293 15.11 -5.84 5.45
CA VAL A 293 16.45 -6.25 5.03
C VAL A 293 16.84 -5.43 3.80
N PRO A 294 17.95 -4.66 3.85
CA PRO A 294 18.42 -3.92 2.68
C PRO A 294 18.74 -4.86 1.50
N PRO A 295 18.51 -4.46 0.25
CA PRO A 295 18.76 -5.29 -0.93
C PRO A 295 20.16 -5.91 -0.98
N ALA A 296 21.20 -5.15 -0.60
CA ALA A 296 22.57 -5.63 -0.57
C ALA A 296 22.83 -6.72 0.50
N SER A 297 22.00 -6.79 1.55
CA SER A 297 22.16 -7.74 2.67
C SER A 297 21.28 -8.99 2.55
N ILE A 298 20.45 -9.08 1.54
CA ILE A 298 19.45 -10.15 1.40
C ILE A 298 20.09 -11.54 1.37
N SER A 299 21.14 -11.73 0.58
CA SER A 299 21.81 -13.04 0.47
C SER A 299 22.37 -13.53 1.81
N ASP A 300 22.98 -12.60 2.56
CA ASP A 300 23.53 -12.88 3.88
C ASP A 300 22.43 -13.16 4.90
N ALA A 301 21.35 -12.37 4.87
CA ALA A 301 20.19 -12.58 5.73
C ALA A 301 19.54 -13.94 5.52
N LEU A 302 19.31 -14.34 4.26
CA LEU A 302 18.76 -15.66 3.90
C LEU A 302 19.65 -16.80 4.41
N SER A 303 20.98 -16.63 4.29
CA SER A 303 21.95 -17.62 4.78
C SER A 303 21.98 -17.72 6.30
N GLN A 304 21.88 -16.58 7.00
CA GLN A 304 22.03 -16.50 8.46
C GLN A 304 20.74 -16.86 9.20
N TYR A 305 19.59 -16.41 8.72
CA TYR A 305 18.31 -16.48 9.43
C TYR A 305 17.32 -17.46 8.81
N GLY A 306 17.58 -17.97 7.60
CA GLY A 306 16.70 -18.86 6.86
C GLY A 306 15.48 -18.17 6.27
N GLN A 307 15.05 -18.62 5.09
CA GLN A 307 13.87 -18.11 4.39
C GLN A 307 12.59 -18.77 4.90
N ALA A 308 11.54 -18.00 5.11
CA ALA A 308 10.19 -18.51 5.38
C ALA A 308 9.67 -19.34 4.20
N GLU A 309 9.01 -20.47 4.46
CA GLU A 309 8.59 -21.42 3.41
C GLU A 309 7.49 -20.86 2.52
N ASP A 310 6.54 -20.15 3.13
CA ASP A 310 5.44 -19.48 2.43
C ASP A 310 5.78 -18.04 2.00
N GLY A 311 6.93 -17.53 2.44
CA GLY A 311 7.35 -16.14 2.24
C GLY A 311 6.69 -15.13 3.20
N TYR A 312 5.75 -15.55 4.04
CA TYR A 312 4.92 -14.65 4.86
C TYR A 312 4.97 -14.92 6.36
N THR A 313 5.36 -16.14 6.79
CA THR A 313 5.32 -16.54 8.21
C THR A 313 6.72 -16.88 8.74
N ALA A 314 7.23 -16.02 9.61
CA ALA A 314 8.49 -16.28 10.32
C ALA A 314 8.28 -17.29 11.44
N THR A 315 9.18 -18.28 11.50
CA THR A 315 9.30 -19.27 12.55
C THR A 315 10.78 -19.47 12.91
N PRO A 316 11.14 -20.11 14.02
CA PRO A 316 12.55 -20.31 14.37
C PRO A 316 13.36 -20.97 13.26
N GLY A 317 14.43 -20.31 12.80
CA GLY A 317 15.28 -20.75 11.69
C GLY A 317 14.71 -20.50 10.28
N LYS A 318 13.55 -19.88 10.16
CA LYS A 318 12.85 -19.48 8.94
C LYS A 318 12.34 -18.05 9.10
N GLN A 319 13.26 -17.09 9.23
CA GLN A 319 12.98 -15.77 9.79
C GLN A 319 12.91 -14.65 8.75
N VAL A 320 13.38 -14.91 7.51
CA VAL A 320 13.36 -13.92 6.42
C VAL A 320 12.11 -14.14 5.56
N LEU A 321 11.25 -13.13 5.52
CA LEU A 321 10.00 -13.10 4.78
C LEU A 321 10.24 -12.41 3.44
N THR A 322 9.91 -13.09 2.33
CA THR A 322 10.11 -12.59 0.95
C THR A 322 8.90 -12.88 0.08
N GLY A 323 7.72 -12.81 0.66
CA GLY A 323 6.46 -13.04 -0.04
C GLY A 323 6.17 -11.97 -1.08
N ALA A 324 5.45 -12.35 -2.14
CA ALA A 324 4.95 -11.40 -3.12
C ALA A 324 3.90 -10.48 -2.50
N GLU A 325 3.96 -9.20 -2.86
CA GLU A 325 2.97 -8.19 -2.45
C GLU A 325 1.83 -8.11 -3.48
N VAL A 326 0.70 -7.55 -3.07
CA VAL A 326 -0.42 -7.23 -3.98
C VAL A 326 -0.11 -5.99 -4.81
N SER A 327 1.07 -5.99 -5.43
CA SER A 327 1.64 -4.84 -6.14
C SER A 327 2.36 -5.29 -7.40
N VAL A 328 2.26 -4.50 -8.46
CA VAL A 328 2.88 -4.77 -9.76
C VAL A 328 3.64 -3.55 -10.27
N TYR A 329 4.79 -3.78 -10.86
CA TYR A 329 5.60 -2.81 -11.61
C TYR A 329 5.42 -3.06 -13.10
N TYR A 330 5.09 -2.02 -13.87
CA TYR A 330 4.82 -2.15 -15.30
C TYR A 330 5.34 -0.97 -16.12
N LEU A 331 5.49 -1.20 -17.42
CA LEU A 331 5.70 -0.16 -18.41
C LEU A 331 4.33 0.25 -18.97
N ASN A 332 3.92 1.49 -18.73
CA ASN A 332 2.73 2.10 -19.30
C ASN A 332 2.96 2.43 -20.78
N LEU A 333 1.97 2.18 -21.63
CA LEU A 333 2.03 2.37 -23.09
C LEU A 333 0.85 3.23 -23.52
N ASN A 334 1.08 4.47 -23.93
CA ASN A 334 0.02 5.39 -24.34
C ASN A 334 -0.67 4.91 -25.62
N CYS A 335 -1.87 4.36 -25.51
CA CYS A 335 -2.63 3.79 -26.62
C CYS A 335 -3.11 4.85 -27.64
N GLN A 336 -3.03 6.15 -27.34
CA GLN A 336 -3.36 7.23 -28.26
C GLN A 336 -2.11 7.83 -28.94
N ASP A 337 -0.89 7.40 -28.58
CA ASP A 337 0.33 7.81 -29.28
C ASP A 337 0.35 7.26 -30.70
N LYS A 338 0.91 8.01 -31.64
CA LYS A 338 0.94 7.68 -33.08
C LYS A 338 1.58 6.34 -33.40
N VAL A 339 2.55 5.91 -32.59
CA VAL A 339 3.26 4.64 -32.74
C VAL A 339 2.60 3.56 -31.91
N LEU A 340 2.27 3.86 -30.66
CA LEU A 340 1.73 2.91 -29.70
C LEU A 340 0.23 2.62 -29.86
N GLN A 341 -0.51 3.37 -30.71
CA GLN A 341 -1.86 2.97 -31.12
C GLN A 341 -1.88 1.61 -31.85
N ASP A 342 -0.73 1.22 -32.45
CA ASP A 342 -0.56 -0.10 -33.06
C ASP A 342 -0.36 -1.17 -31.97
N VAL A 343 -1.33 -2.07 -31.84
CA VAL A 343 -1.32 -3.12 -30.84
C VAL A 343 -0.13 -4.07 -31.00
N ASP A 344 0.32 -4.32 -32.22
CA ASP A 344 1.46 -5.23 -32.47
C ASP A 344 2.77 -4.61 -32.00
N VAL A 345 2.91 -3.28 -32.01
CA VAL A 345 4.05 -2.58 -31.40
C VAL A 345 4.02 -2.76 -29.86
N ARG A 346 2.86 -2.58 -29.22
CA ARG A 346 2.72 -2.77 -27.77
C ARG A 346 3.03 -4.21 -27.34
N ARG A 347 2.48 -5.20 -28.08
CA ARG A 347 2.75 -6.62 -27.88
C ARG A 347 4.22 -6.96 -28.05
N ALA A 348 4.87 -6.40 -29.09
CA ALA A 348 6.30 -6.60 -29.34
C ALA A 348 7.15 -6.03 -28.20
N ILE A 349 6.81 -4.84 -27.69
CA ILE A 349 7.49 -4.25 -26.52
C ILE A 349 7.36 -5.19 -25.33
N SER A 350 6.15 -5.70 -25.03
CA SER A 350 5.95 -6.61 -23.89
C SER A 350 6.73 -7.90 -24.04
N LEU A 351 6.71 -8.54 -25.22
CA LEU A 351 7.45 -9.78 -25.50
C LEU A 351 8.97 -9.60 -25.46
N ALA A 352 9.48 -8.38 -25.75
CA ALA A 352 10.92 -8.12 -25.76
C ALA A 352 11.53 -8.04 -24.37
N ILE A 353 10.76 -7.67 -23.34
CA ILE A 353 11.27 -7.42 -21.98
C ILE A 353 11.65 -8.75 -21.30
N ASN A 354 12.94 -8.90 -20.95
CA ASN A 354 13.45 -10.04 -20.20
C ASN A 354 13.24 -9.86 -18.70
N ARG A 355 12.01 -10.08 -18.26
CA ARG A 355 11.56 -9.94 -16.87
C ARG A 355 12.39 -10.74 -15.87
N GLN A 356 12.75 -11.99 -16.25
CA GLN A 356 13.55 -12.87 -15.39
C GLN A 356 14.93 -12.27 -15.14
N ALA A 357 15.60 -11.78 -16.20
CA ALA A 357 16.92 -11.15 -16.04
C ALA A 357 16.87 -9.90 -15.14
N ILE A 358 15.81 -9.09 -15.25
CA ILE A 358 15.59 -7.93 -14.37
C ILE A 358 15.46 -8.39 -12.90
N CYS A 359 14.59 -9.38 -12.64
CA CYS A 359 14.35 -9.89 -11.29
C CYS A 359 15.62 -10.53 -10.68
N ASP A 360 16.35 -11.31 -11.45
CA ASP A 360 17.56 -12.00 -10.98
C ASP A 360 18.70 -11.02 -10.73
N THR A 361 18.90 -10.07 -11.64
CA THR A 361 20.05 -9.15 -11.58
C THR A 361 19.89 -8.09 -10.49
N LEU A 362 18.70 -7.50 -10.39
CA LEU A 362 18.48 -6.35 -9.50
C LEU A 362 17.91 -6.74 -8.13
N TYR A 363 17.26 -7.92 -8.04
CA TYR A 363 16.53 -8.32 -6.83
C TYR A 363 16.85 -9.73 -6.34
N ASN A 364 17.94 -10.35 -6.83
CA ASN A 364 18.36 -11.71 -6.45
C ASN A 364 17.22 -12.75 -6.56
N GLY A 365 16.29 -12.56 -7.51
CA GLY A 365 15.15 -13.44 -7.73
C GLY A 365 14.04 -13.38 -6.66
N ILE A 366 14.09 -12.44 -5.71
CA ILE A 366 13.04 -12.23 -4.70
C ILE A 366 11.78 -11.71 -5.36
N ARG A 367 11.86 -10.63 -6.13
CA ARG A 367 10.76 -10.21 -6.99
C ARG A 367 10.60 -11.21 -8.12
N LYS A 368 9.36 -11.44 -8.54
CA LYS A 368 9.03 -12.44 -9.57
C LYS A 368 8.60 -11.75 -10.86
N PRO A 369 8.95 -12.32 -12.03
CA PRO A 369 8.41 -11.86 -13.31
C PRO A 369 6.89 -11.80 -13.26
N ALA A 370 6.32 -10.67 -13.70
CA ALA A 370 4.88 -10.55 -13.80
C ALA A 370 4.39 -11.18 -15.12
N ASP A 371 3.48 -12.12 -15.02
CA ASP A 371 2.79 -12.75 -16.14
C ASP A 371 1.39 -12.15 -16.39
N ASP A 372 0.99 -11.21 -15.50
CA ASP A 372 -0.30 -10.53 -15.50
C ASP A 372 -0.16 -9.13 -14.88
N ILE A 373 -1.16 -8.26 -15.06
CA ILE A 373 -1.30 -7.01 -14.30
C ILE A 373 -1.77 -7.30 -12.88
N LEU A 374 -2.54 -8.38 -12.68
CA LEU A 374 -3.00 -8.81 -11.36
C LEU A 374 -1.89 -9.61 -10.66
N PRO A 375 -1.46 -9.23 -9.45
CA PRO A 375 -0.61 -10.08 -8.62
C PRO A 375 -1.29 -11.38 -8.17
N PRO A 376 -0.52 -12.47 -7.89
CA PRO A 376 -1.08 -13.79 -7.58
C PRO A 376 -2.00 -13.88 -6.34
N LYS A 377 -1.96 -12.87 -5.45
CA LYS A 377 -2.81 -12.80 -4.24
C LYS A 377 -4.03 -11.90 -4.41
N ILE A 378 -4.35 -11.52 -5.64
CA ILE A 378 -5.56 -10.77 -5.97
C ILE A 378 -6.66 -11.75 -6.37
N VAL A 379 -7.86 -11.58 -5.80
CA VAL A 379 -9.05 -12.34 -6.21
C VAL A 379 -9.35 -12.08 -7.68
N GLY A 380 -9.42 -13.15 -8.47
CA GLY A 380 -9.58 -13.08 -9.92
C GLY A 380 -8.28 -13.33 -10.71
N TYR A 381 -7.09 -13.31 -10.09
CA TYR A 381 -5.84 -13.64 -10.76
C TYR A 381 -5.91 -15.02 -11.46
N LYS A 382 -5.40 -15.06 -12.68
CA LYS A 382 -5.30 -16.29 -13.47
C LYS A 382 -3.95 -16.34 -14.18
N SER A 383 -3.06 -17.20 -13.72
CA SER A 383 -1.72 -17.31 -14.31
C SER A 383 -1.78 -17.53 -15.83
N GLY A 384 -0.99 -16.72 -16.55
CA GLY A 384 -0.90 -16.78 -18.00
C GLY A 384 -2.07 -16.18 -18.78
N ALA A 385 -2.97 -15.41 -18.13
CA ALA A 385 -4.05 -14.68 -18.82
C ALA A 385 -3.48 -13.69 -19.85
N TRP A 386 -2.36 -13.04 -19.50
CA TRP A 386 -1.68 -12.09 -20.40
C TRP A 386 -0.62 -12.79 -21.26
N LYS A 387 -1.02 -13.37 -22.39
CA LYS A 387 -0.17 -14.20 -23.28
C LYS A 387 1.06 -13.47 -23.86
N TYR A 388 1.11 -12.14 -23.81
CA TYR A 388 2.26 -11.33 -24.24
C TYR A 388 3.15 -10.90 -23.06
N SER A 389 2.80 -11.21 -21.82
CA SER A 389 3.63 -10.97 -20.62
C SER A 389 4.64 -12.11 -20.39
N LYS A 390 5.38 -12.47 -21.43
CA LYS A 390 6.50 -13.44 -21.41
C LYS A 390 7.65 -12.92 -22.25
N TYR A 391 8.85 -13.44 -22.01
CA TYR A 391 9.99 -13.11 -22.85
C TYR A 391 10.04 -14.00 -24.10
N ASP A 392 9.94 -13.38 -25.26
CA ASP A 392 10.03 -14.03 -26.57
C ASP A 392 10.53 -13.01 -27.62
N LYS A 393 11.84 -12.84 -27.65
CA LYS A 393 12.51 -11.86 -28.52
C LYS A 393 12.23 -12.09 -30.01
N ASP A 394 12.15 -13.35 -30.44
CA ASP A 394 11.94 -13.69 -31.85
C ASP A 394 10.49 -13.40 -32.27
N ALA A 395 9.53 -13.71 -31.41
CA ALA A 395 8.13 -13.35 -31.63
C ALA A 395 7.95 -11.83 -31.63
N ALA A 396 8.62 -11.10 -30.74
CA ALA A 396 8.61 -9.63 -30.70
C ALA A 396 9.12 -9.04 -32.02
N ALA A 397 10.28 -9.49 -32.51
CA ALA A 397 10.84 -9.04 -33.77
C ALA A 397 9.89 -9.30 -34.95
N LYS A 398 9.29 -10.51 -34.99
CA LYS A 398 8.37 -10.92 -36.04
C LYS A 398 7.10 -10.07 -36.11
N LEU A 399 6.54 -9.64 -34.98
CA LEU A 399 5.39 -8.74 -34.96
C LEU A 399 5.69 -7.40 -35.63
N LEU A 400 6.92 -6.92 -35.55
CA LEU A 400 7.33 -5.64 -36.13
C LEU A 400 7.69 -5.74 -37.63
N ASP A 401 8.05 -6.91 -38.15
CA ASP A 401 8.64 -7.07 -39.50
C ASP A 401 7.70 -6.59 -40.62
N ALA A 402 6.40 -6.72 -40.45
CA ALA A 402 5.42 -6.30 -41.47
C ALA A 402 5.37 -4.77 -41.68
N LYS A 403 5.53 -4.00 -40.60
CA LYS A 403 5.34 -2.54 -40.60
C LYS A 403 6.64 -1.77 -40.39
N TYR A 404 7.55 -2.32 -39.61
CA TYR A 404 8.84 -1.75 -39.26
C TYR A 404 9.96 -2.77 -39.52
N PRO A 405 10.25 -3.14 -40.79
CA PRO A 405 11.28 -4.12 -41.11
C PRO A 405 12.65 -3.65 -40.64
N ALA A 406 13.48 -4.56 -40.12
CA ALA A 406 14.84 -4.26 -39.75
C ALA A 406 15.71 -4.01 -40.98
N ASN A 407 16.57 -3.00 -40.92
CA ASN A 407 17.58 -2.73 -41.94
C ASN A 407 18.77 -3.69 -41.82
N ALA A 408 19.81 -3.53 -42.67
CA ALA A 408 21.01 -4.38 -42.67
C ALA A 408 21.78 -4.39 -41.33
N ASP A 409 21.65 -3.33 -40.53
CA ASP A 409 22.27 -3.21 -39.21
C ASP A 409 21.35 -3.70 -38.07
N GLY A 410 20.20 -4.29 -38.40
CA GLY A 410 19.22 -4.78 -37.44
C GLY A 410 18.35 -3.67 -36.80
N LYS A 411 18.44 -2.42 -37.27
CA LYS A 411 17.68 -1.29 -36.74
C LYS A 411 16.37 -1.11 -37.51
N ARG A 412 15.35 -0.64 -36.80
CA ARG A 412 14.02 -0.31 -37.32
C ARG A 412 13.78 1.19 -37.31
N ASP A 413 12.99 1.69 -38.24
CA ASP A 413 12.48 3.08 -38.20
C ASP A 413 11.35 3.19 -37.19
N LEU A 414 11.68 2.92 -35.93
CA LEU A 414 10.76 2.86 -34.80
C LEU A 414 11.46 3.41 -33.55
N LYS A 415 10.97 4.56 -33.08
CA LYS A 415 11.51 5.23 -31.90
C LYS A 415 10.48 5.21 -30.77
N ILE A 416 10.92 4.83 -29.56
CA ILE A 416 10.12 4.83 -28.32
C ILE A 416 10.86 5.64 -27.25
N THR A 417 10.18 6.62 -26.67
CA THR A 417 10.67 7.39 -25.52
C THR A 417 10.04 6.84 -24.23
N ILE A 418 10.88 6.46 -23.25
CA ILE A 418 10.48 5.92 -21.96
C ILE A 418 10.74 6.98 -20.88
N SER A 419 9.66 7.48 -20.28
CA SER A 419 9.73 8.48 -19.22
C SER A 419 9.78 7.80 -17.84
N TYR A 420 10.66 8.25 -16.96
CA TYR A 420 10.75 7.76 -15.57
C TYR A 420 11.46 8.75 -14.64
N ASN A 421 11.21 8.66 -13.34
CA ASN A 421 12.03 9.29 -12.32
C ASN A 421 13.19 8.37 -11.94
N PRO A 422 14.40 8.88 -11.70
CA PRO A 422 15.58 8.04 -11.48
C PRO A 422 15.67 7.43 -10.08
N GLU A 423 14.93 7.98 -9.10
CA GLU A 423 14.93 7.50 -7.72
C GLU A 423 14.29 6.11 -7.61
N GLY A 424 14.52 5.39 -6.51
CA GLY A 424 13.86 4.11 -6.22
C GLY A 424 14.32 2.93 -7.08
N GLY A 425 15.51 3.01 -7.72
CA GLY A 425 16.05 1.93 -8.58
C GLY A 425 15.37 1.85 -9.95
N HIS A 426 14.58 2.86 -10.34
CA HIS A 426 13.87 2.84 -11.62
C HIS A 426 14.80 2.98 -12.82
N LYS A 427 15.92 3.68 -12.64
CA LYS A 427 16.94 3.87 -13.69
C LYS A 427 17.49 2.53 -14.18
N GLU A 428 17.94 1.70 -13.26
CA GLU A 428 18.54 0.39 -13.56
C GLU A 428 17.55 -0.53 -14.28
N ILE A 429 16.28 -0.54 -13.84
CA ILE A 429 15.22 -1.31 -14.49
C ILE A 429 14.99 -0.81 -15.92
N MET A 430 14.86 0.51 -16.10
CA MET A 430 14.56 1.09 -17.42
C MET A 430 15.75 1.00 -18.38
N GLU A 431 16.99 1.02 -17.91
CA GLU A 431 18.19 0.75 -18.72
C GLU A 431 18.18 -0.69 -19.26
N MET A 432 17.74 -1.69 -18.46
CA MET A 432 17.59 -3.06 -18.94
C MET A 432 16.45 -3.17 -19.97
N VAL A 433 15.30 -2.53 -19.72
CA VAL A 433 14.19 -2.48 -20.68
C VAL A 433 14.64 -1.81 -22.01
N GLN A 434 15.37 -0.71 -21.96
CA GLN A 434 15.92 -0.07 -23.15
C GLN A 434 16.84 -1.01 -23.94
N ALA A 435 17.72 -1.71 -23.26
CA ALA A 435 18.63 -2.68 -23.90
C ALA A 435 17.84 -3.82 -24.60
N ASP A 436 16.81 -4.33 -23.97
CA ASP A 436 15.92 -5.36 -24.53
C ASP A 436 15.20 -4.87 -25.80
N LEU A 437 14.66 -3.65 -25.78
CA LEU A 437 14.01 -3.04 -26.95
C LEU A 437 15.01 -2.76 -28.09
N GLN A 438 16.20 -2.30 -27.76
CA GLN A 438 17.28 -2.07 -28.75
C GLN A 438 17.71 -3.40 -29.38
N ALA A 439 17.69 -4.51 -28.64
CA ALA A 439 18.04 -5.84 -29.14
C ALA A 439 17.08 -6.40 -30.20
N ILE A 440 15.88 -5.80 -30.34
CA ILE A 440 14.92 -6.08 -31.43
C ILE A 440 14.85 -4.94 -32.46
N GLY A 441 15.78 -3.99 -32.40
CA GLY A 441 15.95 -2.91 -33.37
C GLY A 441 15.15 -1.64 -33.10
N ILE A 442 14.46 -1.51 -31.97
CA ILE A 442 13.74 -0.29 -31.57
C ILE A 442 14.76 0.74 -31.06
N ASP A 443 14.66 2.00 -31.51
CA ASP A 443 15.42 3.13 -30.95
C ASP A 443 14.74 3.58 -29.64
N ALA A 444 15.06 2.92 -28.53
CA ALA A 444 14.52 3.23 -27.21
C ALA A 444 15.36 4.33 -26.53
N GLN A 445 14.70 5.44 -26.16
CA GLN A 445 15.31 6.62 -25.56
C GLN A 445 14.77 6.85 -24.15
N ALA A 446 15.63 7.29 -23.22
CA ALA A 446 15.22 7.68 -21.86
C ALA A 446 14.78 9.15 -21.81
N ASP A 447 13.76 9.43 -21.03
CA ASP A 447 13.33 10.76 -20.63
C ASP A 447 13.19 10.80 -19.10
N THR A 448 14.19 11.38 -18.43
CA THR A 448 14.29 11.37 -16.96
C THR A 448 13.85 12.70 -16.39
N ARG A 449 12.85 12.66 -15.51
CA ARG A 449 12.27 13.87 -14.90
C ARG A 449 11.86 13.60 -13.45
N GLU A 450 11.50 14.66 -12.75
CA GLU A 450 10.96 14.59 -11.40
C GLU A 450 9.57 13.93 -11.41
N TRP A 451 9.24 13.12 -10.37
CA TRP A 451 8.05 12.28 -10.31
C TRP A 451 6.73 13.03 -10.51
N LYS A 452 6.54 14.15 -9.79
CA LYS A 452 5.29 14.92 -9.85
C LYS A 452 5.01 15.46 -11.27
N ALA A 453 6.06 15.89 -11.98
CA ALA A 453 5.95 16.38 -13.35
C ALA A 453 5.60 15.24 -14.32
N ILE A 454 6.26 14.10 -14.21
CA ILE A 454 5.98 12.92 -15.05
C ILE A 454 4.56 12.42 -14.82
N LEU A 455 4.09 12.32 -13.56
CA LEU A 455 2.76 11.85 -13.25
C LEU A 455 1.66 12.73 -13.88
N ALA A 456 1.85 14.05 -13.84
CA ALA A 456 0.94 14.98 -14.52
C ALA A 456 0.90 14.75 -16.04
N ASP A 457 2.05 14.46 -16.65
CA ASP A 457 2.14 14.17 -18.09
C ASP A 457 1.58 12.79 -18.44
N TYR A 458 1.70 11.76 -17.57
CA TYR A 458 1.01 10.49 -17.77
C TYR A 458 -0.51 10.68 -17.79
N ARG A 459 -1.05 11.39 -16.80
CA ARG A 459 -2.51 11.66 -16.70
C ARG A 459 -3.05 12.47 -17.87
N SER A 460 -2.25 13.37 -18.43
CA SER A 460 -2.66 14.18 -19.59
C SER A 460 -2.34 13.55 -20.95
N GLY A 461 -1.77 12.33 -21.00
CA GLY A 461 -1.40 11.64 -22.23
C GLY A 461 -0.22 12.26 -22.98
N ASN A 462 0.61 13.08 -22.32
CA ASN A 462 1.75 13.76 -22.93
C ASN A 462 3.03 12.92 -22.96
N THR A 463 2.98 11.68 -22.52
CA THR A 463 4.08 10.72 -22.57
C THR A 463 3.78 9.62 -23.57
N GLN A 464 4.82 9.03 -24.17
CA GLN A 464 4.68 7.88 -25.06
C GLN A 464 4.65 6.58 -24.28
N ALA A 465 5.70 6.27 -23.56
CA ALA A 465 5.79 5.14 -22.64
C ALA A 465 6.44 5.58 -21.33
N GLY A 466 6.23 4.83 -20.25
CA GLY A 466 6.91 5.15 -19.00
C GLY A 466 6.63 4.16 -17.87
N ARG A 467 7.47 4.22 -16.85
CA ARG A 467 7.34 3.34 -15.71
C ARG A 467 6.18 3.76 -14.82
N LEU A 468 5.38 2.81 -14.42
CA LEU A 468 4.39 2.96 -13.36
C LEU A 468 4.39 1.70 -12.47
N GLY A 469 3.60 1.74 -11.45
CA GLY A 469 3.29 0.61 -10.57
C GLY A 469 1.91 0.82 -9.98
N TRP A 470 1.33 -0.25 -9.48
CA TRP A 470 0.07 -0.23 -8.78
C TRP A 470 0.16 -1.12 -7.54
N THR A 471 -0.34 -0.64 -6.43
CA THR A 471 -0.52 -1.40 -5.19
C THR A 471 -2.01 -1.44 -4.90
N ALA A 472 -2.52 -2.61 -4.58
CA ALA A 472 -3.94 -2.78 -4.30
C ALA A 472 -4.34 -2.03 -3.02
N ASP A 473 -5.38 -1.21 -3.09
CA ASP A 473 -6.07 -0.66 -1.93
C ASP A 473 -6.92 -1.75 -1.24
N TYR A 474 -7.45 -2.67 -2.05
CA TYR A 474 -8.20 -3.87 -1.63
C TYR A 474 -7.95 -5.00 -2.64
N PRO A 475 -7.92 -6.29 -2.20
CA PRO A 475 -7.29 -7.38 -2.95
C PRO A 475 -8.21 -8.04 -3.99
N ILE A 476 -8.83 -7.28 -4.86
CA ILE A 476 -9.71 -7.77 -5.93
C ILE A 476 -9.31 -7.22 -7.29
N ALA A 477 -9.66 -7.94 -8.34
CA ALA A 477 -9.36 -7.58 -9.73
C ALA A 477 -9.90 -6.18 -10.11
N ASP A 478 -11.04 -5.76 -9.57
CA ASP A 478 -11.64 -4.44 -9.82
C ASP A 478 -10.68 -3.29 -9.53
N ASN A 479 -9.90 -3.38 -8.44
CA ASN A 479 -8.94 -2.34 -8.05
C ASN A 479 -7.83 -2.10 -9.09
N PHE A 480 -7.53 -3.11 -9.88
CA PHE A 480 -6.58 -3.02 -11.01
C PHE A 480 -7.30 -2.71 -12.32
N LEU A 481 -8.24 -3.59 -12.72
CA LEU A 481 -8.79 -3.57 -14.06
C LEU A 481 -9.68 -2.35 -14.31
N TYR A 482 -10.55 -2.02 -13.35
CA TYR A 482 -11.40 -0.84 -13.48
C TYR A 482 -10.60 0.44 -13.32
N SER A 483 -9.78 0.55 -12.27
CA SER A 483 -9.01 1.77 -11.99
C SER A 483 -8.05 2.13 -13.14
N LEU A 484 -7.36 1.14 -13.71
CA LEU A 484 -6.30 1.37 -14.68
C LEU A 484 -6.79 1.40 -16.15
N PHE A 485 -7.97 0.82 -16.47
CA PHE A 485 -8.32 0.57 -17.87
C PHE A 485 -9.73 1.02 -18.29
N VAL A 486 -10.63 1.35 -17.36
CA VAL A 486 -11.93 1.91 -17.75
C VAL A 486 -11.74 3.24 -18.48
N SER A 487 -12.46 3.46 -19.60
CA SER A 487 -12.25 4.67 -20.41
C SER A 487 -12.61 5.97 -19.69
N THR A 488 -13.55 5.92 -18.74
CA THR A 488 -13.88 7.08 -17.89
C THR A 488 -12.78 7.46 -16.89
N GLY A 489 -11.80 6.57 -16.68
CA GLY A 489 -10.61 6.80 -15.83
C GLY A 489 -9.48 7.56 -16.55
N ILE A 490 -9.61 7.84 -17.85
CA ILE A 490 -8.61 8.63 -18.61
C ILE A 490 -8.50 10.05 -18.01
N GLY A 491 -7.25 10.47 -17.75
CA GLY A 491 -6.98 11.72 -17.05
C GLY A 491 -6.81 11.55 -15.53
N GLY A 492 -7.16 10.38 -15.01
CA GLY A 492 -6.89 9.91 -13.66
C GLY A 492 -5.84 8.78 -13.66
N ASP A 493 -6.23 7.59 -13.22
CA ASP A 493 -5.31 6.45 -13.08
C ASP A 493 -5.16 5.63 -14.38
N ASN A 494 -6.09 5.74 -15.34
CA ASN A 494 -5.89 5.21 -16.69
C ASN A 494 -4.89 6.06 -17.47
N CYS A 495 -3.62 5.97 -17.09
CA CYS A 495 -2.50 6.66 -17.74
C CYS A 495 -2.11 6.06 -19.10
N SER A 496 -2.62 4.88 -19.45
CA SER A 496 -2.42 4.26 -20.76
C SER A 496 -3.28 4.87 -21.87
N MET A 497 -4.19 5.78 -21.54
CA MET A 497 -5.17 6.35 -22.47
C MET A 497 -5.99 5.27 -23.21
N PHE A 498 -6.11 4.09 -22.60
CA PHE A 498 -6.81 2.95 -23.15
C PHE A 498 -8.31 3.18 -23.12
N SER A 499 -9.02 2.78 -24.19
CA SER A 499 -10.46 2.87 -24.28
C SER A 499 -10.99 1.77 -25.20
N ASP A 500 -11.82 0.91 -24.63
CA ASP A 500 -12.52 -0.15 -25.36
C ASP A 500 -13.93 -0.33 -24.77
N PRO A 501 -15.00 -0.02 -25.54
CA PRO A 501 -16.38 -0.10 -25.04
C PRO A 501 -16.80 -1.50 -24.58
N GLU A 502 -16.28 -2.58 -25.19
CA GLU A 502 -16.60 -3.96 -24.79
C GLU A 502 -16.01 -4.29 -23.41
N ILE A 503 -14.81 -3.81 -23.16
CA ILE A 503 -14.14 -3.97 -21.85
C ILE A 503 -14.84 -3.11 -20.80
N ASP A 504 -15.20 -1.87 -21.11
CA ASP A 504 -15.98 -1.00 -20.22
C ASP A 504 -17.31 -1.66 -19.81
N ASP A 505 -18.02 -2.28 -20.78
CA ASP A 505 -19.27 -2.98 -20.51
C ASP A 505 -19.07 -4.21 -19.60
N LEU A 506 -17.99 -4.99 -19.81
CA LEU A 506 -17.67 -6.14 -18.95
C LEU A 506 -17.34 -5.69 -17.52
N LEU A 507 -16.50 -4.67 -17.35
CA LEU A 507 -16.12 -4.14 -16.05
C LEU A 507 -17.34 -3.58 -15.31
N ASN A 508 -18.19 -2.81 -15.99
CA ASN A 508 -19.42 -2.30 -15.39
C ASN A 508 -20.42 -3.43 -15.05
N LYS A 509 -20.55 -4.45 -15.90
CA LYS A 509 -21.37 -5.62 -15.61
C LYS A 509 -20.87 -6.36 -14.37
N ALA A 510 -19.56 -6.55 -14.26
CA ALA A 510 -18.97 -7.18 -13.08
C ALA A 510 -19.32 -6.42 -11.79
N ARG A 511 -19.14 -5.10 -11.77
CA ARG A 511 -19.49 -4.23 -10.62
C ARG A 511 -20.96 -4.36 -10.19
N ASN A 512 -21.86 -4.67 -11.13
CA ASN A 512 -23.28 -4.82 -10.88
C ASN A 512 -23.69 -6.27 -10.51
N THR A 513 -22.75 -7.22 -10.51
CA THR A 513 -23.01 -8.64 -10.27
C THR A 513 -22.71 -9.00 -8.81
N VAL A 514 -23.75 -9.33 -8.04
CA VAL A 514 -23.63 -9.69 -6.61
C VAL A 514 -23.03 -11.08 -6.40
N ASP A 515 -23.29 -12.01 -7.32
CA ASP A 515 -22.71 -13.36 -7.25
C ASP A 515 -21.19 -13.31 -7.47
N ASP A 516 -20.43 -13.73 -6.47
CA ASP A 516 -18.96 -13.66 -6.45
C ASP A 516 -18.32 -14.48 -7.58
N ASP A 517 -18.82 -15.69 -7.83
CA ASP A 517 -18.24 -16.59 -8.85
C ASP A 517 -18.49 -16.03 -10.27
N GLU A 518 -19.65 -15.47 -10.52
CA GLU A 518 -19.95 -14.84 -11.82
C GLU A 518 -19.17 -13.53 -11.97
N ARG A 519 -19.05 -12.74 -10.92
CA ARG A 519 -18.26 -11.49 -10.94
C ARG A 519 -16.80 -11.76 -11.26
N VAL A 520 -16.19 -12.75 -10.61
CA VAL A 520 -14.81 -13.18 -10.86
C VAL A 520 -14.63 -13.62 -12.33
N LYS A 521 -15.57 -14.38 -12.90
CA LYS A 521 -15.51 -14.79 -14.32
C LYS A 521 -15.56 -13.59 -15.27
N LEU A 522 -16.42 -12.61 -15.00
CA LEU A 522 -16.52 -11.39 -15.81
C LEU A 522 -15.21 -10.57 -15.74
N MET A 523 -14.61 -10.46 -14.54
CA MET A 523 -13.33 -9.82 -14.36
C MET A 523 -12.20 -10.55 -15.09
N GLN A 524 -12.16 -11.88 -15.05
CA GLN A 524 -11.18 -12.69 -15.79
C GLN A 524 -11.36 -12.55 -17.32
N GLU A 525 -12.60 -12.44 -17.82
CA GLU A 525 -12.84 -12.19 -19.24
C GLU A 525 -12.34 -10.79 -19.66
N ALA A 526 -12.60 -9.77 -18.84
CA ALA A 526 -12.07 -8.43 -19.06
C ALA A 526 -10.55 -8.40 -19.04
N ASP A 527 -9.94 -9.08 -18.07
CA ASP A 527 -8.49 -9.19 -17.90
C ASP A 527 -7.80 -9.82 -19.12
N GLU A 528 -8.31 -10.95 -19.62
CA GLU A 528 -7.80 -11.59 -20.84
C GLU A 528 -7.86 -10.66 -22.07
N LYS A 529 -8.96 -9.88 -22.23
CA LYS A 529 -9.10 -8.92 -23.32
C LYS A 529 -8.17 -7.72 -23.19
N ILE A 530 -7.97 -7.21 -21.97
CA ILE A 530 -7.00 -6.14 -21.67
C ILE A 530 -5.59 -6.64 -21.98
N GLY A 531 -5.26 -7.87 -21.55
CA GLY A 531 -3.97 -8.49 -21.85
C GLY A 531 -3.71 -8.65 -23.35
N ASP A 532 -4.73 -8.96 -24.13
CA ASP A 532 -4.65 -9.02 -25.59
C ASP A 532 -4.45 -7.64 -26.23
N ALA A 533 -5.06 -6.60 -25.69
CA ALA A 533 -4.88 -5.23 -26.12
C ALA A 533 -3.53 -4.63 -25.69
N CYS A 534 -2.91 -5.18 -24.64
CA CYS A 534 -1.59 -4.82 -24.13
C CYS A 534 -1.40 -3.30 -23.91
N PRO A 535 -2.27 -2.63 -23.12
CA PRO A 535 -2.13 -1.19 -22.84
C PRO A 535 -0.96 -0.90 -21.91
N VAL A 536 -0.48 -1.90 -21.19
CA VAL A 536 0.72 -1.88 -20.36
C VAL A 536 1.52 -3.17 -20.56
N ALA A 537 2.81 -3.16 -20.21
CA ALA A 537 3.64 -4.36 -20.13
C ALA A 537 4.02 -4.60 -18.67
N PRO A 538 3.35 -5.53 -17.95
CA PRO A 538 3.74 -5.93 -16.61
C PRO A 538 5.20 -6.43 -16.60
N ILE A 539 5.99 -6.04 -15.60
CA ILE A 539 7.42 -6.38 -15.53
C ILE A 539 7.69 -7.33 -14.37
N MET A 540 7.29 -6.96 -13.16
CA MET A 540 7.53 -7.78 -11.97
C MET A 540 6.49 -7.50 -10.89
N TYR A 541 6.22 -8.50 -10.06
CA TYR A 541 5.51 -8.33 -8.81
C TYR A 541 6.49 -7.88 -7.74
N TYR A 542 6.05 -6.90 -6.91
CA TYR A 542 6.82 -6.50 -5.74
C TYR A 542 6.85 -7.64 -4.71
N ALA A 543 7.85 -7.62 -3.87
CA ALA A 543 7.99 -8.54 -2.75
C ALA A 543 8.64 -7.78 -1.58
N HIS A 544 8.19 -8.08 -0.38
CA HIS A 544 8.82 -7.56 0.82
C HIS A 544 10.10 -8.31 1.16
N SER A 545 10.90 -7.71 2.02
CA SER A 545 12.13 -8.28 2.55
C SER A 545 12.18 -7.94 4.04
N ILE A 546 11.47 -8.73 4.84
CA ILE A 546 11.34 -8.53 6.29
C ILE A 546 12.10 -9.63 7.02
N VAL A 547 12.76 -9.29 8.11
CA VAL A 547 13.37 -10.26 9.01
C VAL A 547 12.78 -10.11 10.41
N ALA A 548 12.41 -11.24 11.03
CA ALA A 548 11.94 -11.31 12.41
C ALA A 548 12.94 -12.06 13.28
N SER A 549 13.11 -11.64 14.54
CA SER A 549 14.04 -12.26 15.48
C SER A 549 13.53 -13.63 15.95
N LYS A 550 14.45 -14.45 16.49
CA LYS A 550 14.11 -15.74 17.13
C LYS A 550 13.23 -15.62 18.39
N LYS A 551 12.90 -14.42 18.81
CA LYS A 551 11.92 -14.14 19.86
C LYS A 551 10.52 -14.58 19.47
N PHE A 552 10.23 -14.62 18.16
CA PHE A 552 8.96 -15.11 17.66
C PHE A 552 8.97 -16.64 17.51
N LYS A 553 7.97 -17.28 18.09
CA LYS A 553 7.55 -18.64 17.71
C LYS A 553 6.82 -18.62 16.37
N SER A 554 5.97 -17.59 16.15
CA SER A 554 5.30 -17.31 14.90
C SER A 554 5.02 -15.82 14.75
N PHE A 555 5.37 -15.24 13.59
CA PHE A 555 5.03 -13.87 13.20
C PHE A 555 4.69 -13.84 11.73
N LYS A 556 3.53 -13.26 11.37
CA LYS A 556 3.06 -13.13 9.99
C LYS A 556 3.14 -11.68 9.51
N PHE A 557 3.63 -11.53 8.28
CA PHE A 557 3.60 -10.29 7.49
C PHE A 557 3.06 -10.65 6.10
N ASP A 558 1.86 -10.17 5.76
CA ASP A 558 1.14 -10.68 4.60
C ASP A 558 1.40 -9.92 3.28
N ALA A 559 0.69 -10.32 2.23
CA ALA A 559 0.85 -9.77 0.89
C ALA A 559 0.44 -8.29 0.76
N ALA A 560 -0.40 -7.77 1.67
CA ALA A 560 -0.75 -6.35 1.78
C ALA A 560 0.15 -5.59 2.76
N ARG A 561 1.32 -6.14 3.11
CA ARG A 561 2.28 -5.57 4.05
C ARG A 561 1.71 -5.37 5.46
N ARG A 562 0.72 -6.17 5.86
CA ARG A 562 0.14 -6.07 7.21
C ARG A 562 0.93 -6.91 8.21
N ASN A 563 1.30 -6.29 9.32
CA ASN A 563 1.87 -7.01 10.47
C ASN A 563 0.72 -7.61 11.30
N HIS A 564 0.72 -8.91 11.47
CA HIS A 564 -0.28 -9.62 12.25
C HIS A 564 0.14 -9.75 13.73
N MET A 565 0.52 -8.63 14.37
CA MET A 565 0.97 -8.61 15.78
C MET A 565 -0.13 -9.04 16.76
N GLY A 566 -1.40 -8.86 16.42
CA GLY A 566 -2.53 -9.32 17.25
C GLY A 566 -2.54 -10.82 17.50
N VAL A 567 -2.02 -11.62 16.55
CA VAL A 567 -1.96 -13.08 16.63
C VAL A 567 -0.53 -13.64 16.71
N ALA A 568 0.50 -12.80 16.74
CA ALA A 568 1.88 -13.22 16.84
C ALA A 568 2.15 -13.96 18.16
N GLU A 569 2.99 -14.99 18.11
CA GLU A 569 3.39 -15.78 19.29
C GLU A 569 4.89 -15.56 19.60
N LEU A 570 5.18 -15.26 20.86
CA LEU A 570 6.57 -15.22 21.36
C LEU A 570 7.02 -16.62 21.81
N ALA A 571 8.34 -16.89 21.70
CA ALA A 571 8.97 -18.16 22.06
C ALA A 571 9.08 -18.35 23.60
#